data_522f9848ba725bdcc95f6e556e1de0fb
#
_entry.id   522f9848ba725bdcc95f6e556e1de0fb
#
_cell.length_a   1.000
_cell.length_b   1.000
_cell.length_c   1.000
_cell.angle_alpha   90.00
_cell.angle_beta   90.00
_cell.angle_gamma   90.00
#
_symmetry.space_group_name_H-M   'P 1'
#
loop_
_entity.id
_entity.type
_entity.pdbx_description
1 polymer ?
#
loop_
_entity_poly.entity_id
_entity_poly.type
_entity_poly.pdbx_seq_one_letter_code
_entity_poly.pdbx_strand_id
1 'polypeptide(L)'
;MNEKNWKEKVFVLLKKFRISNSVLWQIYKPFSRILNFIKHGDLYFFRSVAIEISTSCNRTCYYCPNSLEETPTNFIAQETFNKIIKQLEAIKFSGIVYYHFYNEPLLDKRLPNLIRYVKKHLPSCINRVVSNGDFLSVELADDLISAGVVDFAITIHDLDGEKLLRKLEPVIKKYPGYFMIDSLHGKALSNRGGAIEVETLDKKDTCTDPLELLQFDYKGNVLLCCNDYYRKHPFGNLAHDTLYDIWKGKEFSELRRELRKGIASLEICRICMGKE
;
A
#
# COMPACT_ATOMS: atom_id res chain seq x y z
N MET A 1 23.88 20.41 -4.90
CA MET A 1 22.44 20.37 -4.56
C MET A 1 21.99 18.93 -4.76
N ASN A 2 21.69 18.22 -3.65
CA ASN A 2 21.57 16.76 -3.64
C ASN A 2 20.26 16.35 -4.31
N GLU A 3 20.33 15.68 -5.47
CA GLU A 3 19.18 15.17 -6.26
C GLU A 3 18.27 14.20 -5.50
N LYS A 4 18.70 13.70 -4.32
CA LYS A 4 18.03 12.64 -3.54
C LYS A 4 16.74 13.08 -2.85
N ASN A 5 16.36 14.36 -2.85
CA ASN A 5 15.22 14.84 -2.06
C ASN A 5 14.24 15.76 -2.81
N TRP A 6 14.35 15.89 -4.13
CA TRP A 6 13.50 16.83 -4.86
C TRP A 6 12.02 16.35 -4.93
N LYS A 7 11.78 15.04 -5.06
CA LYS A 7 10.42 14.48 -5.15
C LYS A 7 9.64 14.73 -3.86
N GLU A 8 10.27 14.50 -2.72
CA GLU A 8 9.70 14.76 -1.40
C GLU A 8 9.42 16.26 -1.21
N LYS A 9 10.38 17.11 -1.59
CA LYS A 9 10.24 18.57 -1.55
C LYS A 9 9.15 19.07 -2.51
N VAL A 10 9.10 18.54 -3.72
CA VAL A 10 8.05 18.86 -4.70
C VAL A 10 6.69 18.39 -4.20
N PHE A 11 6.60 17.18 -3.65
CA PHE A 11 5.35 16.64 -3.10
C PHE A 11 4.84 17.48 -1.92
N VAL A 12 5.73 17.84 -0.99
CA VAL A 12 5.42 18.73 0.15
C VAL A 12 5.07 20.14 -0.34
N LEU A 13 5.82 20.68 -1.32
CA LEU A 13 5.56 21.99 -1.89
C LEU A 13 4.20 22.04 -2.60
N LEU A 14 3.86 21.05 -3.40
CA LEU A 14 2.60 20.96 -4.13
C LEU A 14 1.41 20.80 -3.18
N LYS A 15 1.58 20.12 -2.03
CA LYS A 15 0.57 20.09 -0.96
C LYS A 15 0.28 21.49 -0.38
N LYS A 16 1.29 22.36 -0.26
CA LYS A 16 1.10 23.77 0.19
C LYS A 16 0.19 24.56 -0.75
N PHE A 17 0.16 24.23 -2.04
CA PHE A 17 -0.69 24.89 -3.03
C PHE A 17 -2.11 24.31 -3.13
N ARG A 18 -2.53 23.42 -2.19
CA ARG A 18 -3.87 22.79 -2.19
C ARG A 18 -4.24 22.09 -3.52
N ILE A 19 -3.28 21.69 -4.32
CA ILE A 19 -3.53 20.92 -5.53
C ILE A 19 -4.01 19.53 -5.08
N SER A 20 -5.18 19.10 -5.56
CA SER A 20 -5.73 17.81 -5.16
C SER A 20 -4.80 16.68 -5.58
N ASN A 21 -4.67 15.68 -4.72
CA ASN A 21 -3.81 14.51 -4.97
C ASN A 21 -4.18 13.80 -6.28
N SER A 22 -5.46 13.85 -6.71
CA SER A 22 -5.93 13.28 -7.97
C SER A 22 -5.31 13.96 -9.19
N VAL A 23 -5.22 15.30 -9.21
CA VAL A 23 -4.60 16.04 -10.30
C VAL A 23 -3.10 15.80 -10.36
N LEU A 24 -2.43 15.78 -9.20
CA LEU A 24 -1.00 15.43 -9.12
C LEU A 24 -0.72 14.04 -9.65
N TRP A 25 -1.56 13.07 -9.34
CA TRP A 25 -1.46 11.71 -9.84
C TRP A 25 -1.66 11.61 -11.36
N GLN A 26 -2.59 12.36 -11.93
CA GLN A 26 -2.83 12.39 -13.38
C GLN A 26 -1.60 12.92 -14.16
N ILE A 27 -0.92 13.92 -13.61
CA ILE A 27 0.32 14.47 -14.21
C ILE A 27 1.51 13.53 -13.98
N TYR A 28 1.65 12.96 -12.78
CA TYR A 28 2.78 12.12 -12.42
C TYR A 28 2.75 10.75 -13.11
N LYS A 29 1.56 10.19 -13.35
CA LYS A 29 1.35 8.84 -13.90
C LYS A 29 2.06 8.60 -15.25
N PRO A 30 1.87 9.43 -16.28
CA PRO A 30 2.57 9.24 -17.56
C PRO A 30 4.08 9.42 -17.45
N PHE A 31 4.54 10.42 -16.67
CA PHE A 31 5.95 10.67 -16.48
C PHE A 31 6.66 9.53 -15.73
N SER A 32 6.02 8.97 -14.71
CA SER A 32 6.57 7.82 -13.99
C SER A 32 6.70 6.57 -14.87
N ARG A 33 5.81 6.38 -15.85
CA ARG A 33 5.89 5.26 -16.79
C ARG A 33 7.10 5.39 -17.71
N ILE A 34 7.39 6.58 -18.21
CA ILE A 34 8.58 6.84 -19.04
C ILE A 34 9.85 6.59 -18.21
N LEU A 35 9.90 7.07 -16.97
CA LEU A 35 11.04 6.80 -16.08
C LEU A 35 11.21 5.31 -15.78
N ASN A 36 10.12 4.58 -15.59
CA ASN A 36 10.16 3.13 -15.38
C ASN A 36 10.70 2.40 -16.62
N PHE A 37 10.29 2.82 -17.82
CA PHE A 37 10.82 2.26 -19.05
C PHE A 37 12.34 2.49 -19.18
N ILE A 38 12.79 3.71 -18.92
CA ILE A 38 14.23 4.05 -18.97
C ILE A 38 15.03 3.23 -17.94
N LYS A 39 14.50 3.03 -16.73
CA LYS A 39 15.21 2.36 -15.65
C LYS A 39 15.14 0.85 -15.69
N HIS A 40 14.00 0.28 -16.10
CA HIS A 40 13.67 -1.14 -15.92
C HIS A 40 13.28 -1.84 -17.22
N GLY A 41 13.24 -1.11 -18.35
CA GLY A 41 12.74 -1.66 -19.63
C GLY A 41 11.26 -2.04 -19.59
N ASP A 42 10.49 -1.48 -18.66
CA ASP A 42 9.09 -1.83 -18.41
C ASP A 42 8.29 -0.58 -18.04
N LEU A 43 7.37 -0.16 -18.91
CA LEU A 43 6.46 0.96 -18.69
C LEU A 43 5.56 0.76 -17.44
N TYR A 44 5.27 -0.49 -17.11
CA TYR A 44 4.36 -0.90 -16.05
C TYR A 44 5.08 -1.49 -14.85
N PHE A 45 6.38 -1.16 -14.67
CA PHE A 45 7.07 -1.53 -13.45
C PHE A 45 6.35 -0.92 -12.24
N PHE A 46 6.21 -1.69 -11.15
CA PHE A 46 5.44 -1.25 -9.98
C PHE A 46 5.95 0.08 -9.42
N ARG A 47 5.04 0.88 -8.91
CA ARG A 47 5.29 2.22 -8.38
C ARG A 47 5.11 2.31 -6.87
N SER A 48 4.53 1.29 -6.30
CA SER A 48 4.32 1.18 -4.86
C SER A 48 4.52 -0.25 -4.39
N VAL A 49 4.89 -0.38 -3.14
CA VAL A 49 4.98 -1.66 -2.44
C VAL A 49 4.19 -1.57 -1.15
N ALA A 50 3.49 -2.64 -0.81
CA ALA A 50 2.85 -2.78 0.49
C ALA A 50 3.44 -3.99 1.19
N ILE A 51 3.89 -3.80 2.42
CA ILE A 51 4.54 -4.81 3.25
C ILE A 51 3.67 -5.06 4.46
N GLU A 52 3.12 -6.26 4.57
CA GLU A 52 2.39 -6.68 5.76
C GLU A 52 3.38 -6.86 6.91
N ILE A 53 3.46 -5.86 7.80
CA ILE A 53 4.38 -5.91 8.94
C ILE A 53 3.86 -6.76 10.10
N SER A 54 2.55 -6.94 10.18
CA SER A 54 1.86 -7.81 11.13
C SER A 54 0.52 -8.27 10.54
N THR A 55 -0.15 -9.22 11.20
CA THR A 55 -1.50 -9.66 10.83
C THR A 55 -2.58 -9.08 11.76
N SER A 56 -2.21 -8.23 12.72
CA SER A 56 -3.12 -7.72 13.74
C SER A 56 -3.87 -6.49 13.29
N CYS A 57 -5.17 -6.46 13.58
CA CYS A 57 -6.00 -5.27 13.51
C CYS A 57 -6.87 -5.19 14.77
N ASN A 58 -7.13 -3.97 15.28
CA ASN A 58 -8.02 -3.75 16.42
C ASN A 58 -9.50 -3.69 16.03
N ARG A 59 -9.80 -3.74 14.73
CA ARG A 59 -11.16 -3.64 14.19
C ARG A 59 -11.56 -4.91 13.44
N THR A 60 -12.85 -5.24 13.52
CA THR A 60 -13.51 -6.32 12.78
C THR A 60 -14.57 -5.72 11.87
N CYS A 61 -14.13 -4.95 10.85
CA CYS A 61 -15.04 -4.29 9.93
C CYS A 61 -15.78 -5.32 9.06
N TYR A 62 -17.10 -5.22 8.92
CA TYR A 62 -17.96 -6.18 8.19
C TYR A 62 -17.53 -6.39 6.72
N TYR A 63 -16.90 -5.41 6.10
CA TYR A 63 -16.38 -5.46 4.72
C TYR A 63 -14.91 -5.89 4.64
N CYS A 64 -14.33 -6.34 5.74
CA CYS A 64 -12.94 -6.79 5.80
C CYS A 64 -12.92 -8.29 6.11
N PRO A 65 -12.15 -9.12 5.40
CA PRO A 65 -12.05 -10.54 5.67
C PRO A 65 -11.60 -10.89 7.10
N ASN A 66 -10.92 -9.98 7.81
CA ASN A 66 -10.60 -10.15 9.23
C ASN A 66 -11.85 -10.30 10.15
N SER A 67 -13.05 -9.97 9.64
CA SER A 67 -14.29 -10.19 10.38
C SER A 67 -14.81 -11.63 10.29
N LEU A 68 -14.28 -12.41 9.36
CA LEU A 68 -14.77 -13.77 9.07
C LEU A 68 -14.15 -14.83 9.98
N GLU A 69 -12.91 -14.59 10.42
CA GLU A 69 -12.15 -15.54 11.23
C GLU A 69 -11.14 -14.82 12.12
N GLU A 70 -10.84 -15.40 13.27
CA GLU A 70 -9.75 -14.92 14.13
C GLU A 70 -8.40 -15.24 13.48
N THR A 71 -7.63 -14.21 13.20
CA THR A 71 -6.30 -14.36 12.65
C THR A 71 -5.26 -14.28 13.78
N PRO A 72 -4.39 -15.29 13.95
CA PRO A 72 -3.30 -15.22 14.92
C PRO A 72 -2.41 -13.98 14.65
N THR A 73 -1.98 -13.34 15.72
CA THR A 73 -1.02 -12.23 15.61
C THR A 73 0.35 -12.75 15.19
N ASN A 74 0.75 -12.44 13.98
CA ASN A 74 2.09 -12.69 13.47
C ASN A 74 2.75 -11.35 13.13
N PHE A 75 4.07 -11.31 13.25
CA PHE A 75 4.87 -10.17 12.86
C PHE A 75 5.87 -10.59 11.79
N ILE A 76 6.14 -9.70 10.85
CA ILE A 76 7.25 -9.92 9.91
C ILE A 76 8.57 -10.06 10.69
N ALA A 77 9.36 -11.07 10.37
CA ALA A 77 10.70 -11.19 10.91
C ALA A 77 11.58 -10.03 10.41
N GLN A 78 12.45 -9.50 11.27
CA GLN A 78 13.34 -8.40 10.91
C GLN A 78 14.21 -8.74 9.69
N GLU A 79 14.66 -9.98 9.59
CA GLU A 79 15.47 -10.48 8.46
C GLU A 79 14.68 -10.45 7.15
N THR A 80 13.42 -10.88 7.17
CA THR A 80 12.53 -10.85 6.02
C THR A 80 12.29 -9.40 5.56
N PHE A 81 11.99 -8.50 6.50
CA PHE A 81 11.82 -7.09 6.22
C PHE A 81 13.09 -6.49 5.60
N ASN A 82 14.24 -6.74 6.22
CA ASN A 82 15.53 -6.24 5.72
C ASN A 82 15.82 -6.76 4.31
N LYS A 83 15.47 -8.03 4.03
CA LYS A 83 15.66 -8.64 2.71
C LYS A 83 14.78 -7.98 1.66
N ILE A 84 13.51 -7.70 1.96
CA ILE A 84 12.61 -6.93 1.09
C ILE A 84 13.25 -5.58 0.76
N ILE A 85 13.69 -4.82 1.78
CA ILE A 85 14.24 -3.48 1.57
C ILE A 85 15.54 -3.52 0.77
N LYS A 86 16.43 -4.48 1.01
CA LYS A 86 17.67 -4.66 0.22
C LYS A 86 17.38 -5.00 -1.25
N GLN A 87 16.39 -5.82 -1.51
CA GLN A 87 15.97 -6.13 -2.89
C GLN A 87 15.41 -4.88 -3.60
N LEU A 88 14.64 -4.06 -2.89
CA LEU A 88 14.15 -2.78 -3.42
C LEU A 88 15.29 -1.78 -3.65
N GLU A 89 16.30 -1.76 -2.76
CA GLU A 89 17.52 -0.94 -2.92
C GLU A 89 18.30 -1.35 -4.16
N ALA A 90 18.48 -2.65 -4.39
CA ALA A 90 19.20 -3.19 -5.54
C ALA A 90 18.60 -2.74 -6.89
N ILE A 91 17.28 -2.63 -6.98
CA ILE A 91 16.58 -2.12 -8.17
C ILE A 91 16.41 -0.59 -8.15
N LYS A 92 17.00 0.11 -7.20
CA LYS A 92 16.90 1.57 -7.03
C LYS A 92 15.45 2.05 -6.99
N PHE A 93 14.60 1.31 -6.27
CA PHE A 93 13.19 1.66 -6.10
C PHE A 93 13.04 3.04 -5.46
N SER A 94 12.08 3.83 -5.96
CA SER A 94 11.86 5.21 -5.49
C SER A 94 10.38 5.59 -5.49
N GLY A 95 9.52 4.61 -5.25
CA GLY A 95 8.06 4.75 -5.19
C GLY A 95 7.53 4.93 -3.77
N ILE A 96 6.30 4.49 -3.55
CA ILE A 96 5.62 4.57 -2.26
C ILE A 96 5.79 3.25 -1.52
N VAL A 97 6.11 3.32 -0.23
CA VAL A 97 6.15 2.17 0.68
C VAL A 97 5.00 2.29 1.66
N TYR A 98 4.15 1.26 1.69
CA TYR A 98 3.06 1.06 2.64
C TYR A 98 3.42 -0.05 3.62
N TYR A 99 2.83 0.00 4.83
CA TYR A 99 3.13 -0.91 5.94
C TYR A 99 1.91 -1.74 6.35
N HIS A 100 1.07 -2.07 5.37
CA HIS A 100 -0.18 -2.78 5.62
C HIS A 100 -0.51 -3.79 4.52
N PHE A 101 -1.36 -4.74 4.92
CA PHE A 101 -2.18 -5.58 4.05
C PHE A 101 -3.60 -5.59 4.63
N TYR A 102 -3.85 -6.42 5.64
CA TYR A 102 -5.09 -6.41 6.42
C TYR A 102 -4.86 -6.09 7.90
N ASN A 103 -3.71 -5.56 8.25
CA ASN A 103 -3.34 -5.14 9.59
C ASN A 103 -3.57 -3.65 9.83
N GLU A 104 -3.62 -3.27 11.11
CA GLU A 104 -3.46 -1.89 11.55
C GLU A 104 -1.98 -1.63 11.90
N PRO A 105 -1.24 -0.86 11.10
CA PRO A 105 0.20 -0.70 11.30
C PRO A 105 0.58 0.01 12.59
N LEU A 106 -0.30 0.87 13.15
CA LEU A 106 -0.02 1.59 14.40
C LEU A 106 -0.05 0.69 15.64
N LEU A 107 -0.49 -0.57 15.53
CA LEU A 107 -0.37 -1.57 16.58
C LEU A 107 1.05 -2.13 16.73
N ASP A 108 1.85 -2.07 15.66
CA ASP A 108 3.23 -2.55 15.71
C ASP A 108 4.17 -1.47 16.24
N LYS A 109 4.60 -1.62 17.49
CA LYS A 109 5.52 -0.66 18.14
C LYS A 109 6.88 -0.51 17.42
N ARG A 110 7.22 -1.45 16.51
CA ARG A 110 8.44 -1.39 15.71
C ARG A 110 8.32 -0.46 14.51
N LEU A 111 7.10 -0.03 14.16
CA LEU A 111 6.82 0.73 12.92
C LEU A 111 7.77 1.94 12.73
N PRO A 112 8.05 2.80 13.74
CA PRO A 112 8.98 3.91 13.56
C PRO A 112 10.39 3.43 13.17
N ASN A 113 10.86 2.32 13.75
CA ASN A 113 12.19 1.76 13.44
C ASN A 113 12.23 1.13 12.05
N LEU A 114 11.16 0.46 11.63
CA LEU A 114 11.02 -0.08 10.28
C LEU A 114 11.07 1.06 9.25
N ILE A 115 10.39 2.17 9.51
CA ILE A 115 10.38 3.35 8.64
C ILE A 115 11.78 4.00 8.58
N ARG A 116 12.47 4.15 9.72
CA ARG A 116 13.86 4.65 9.75
C ARG A 116 14.77 3.78 8.89
N TYR A 117 14.60 2.46 8.96
CA TYR A 117 15.35 1.52 8.14
C TYR A 117 15.07 1.73 6.64
N VAL A 118 13.79 1.85 6.26
CA VAL A 118 13.41 2.19 4.87
C VAL A 118 14.03 3.52 4.44
N LYS A 119 13.89 4.57 5.25
CA LYS A 119 14.45 5.90 4.92
C LYS A 119 15.96 5.88 4.73
N LYS A 120 16.67 5.06 5.51
CA LYS A 120 18.12 4.87 5.40
C LYS A 120 18.53 4.24 4.05
N HIS A 121 17.85 3.16 3.64
CA HIS A 121 18.20 2.37 2.46
C HIS A 121 17.54 2.88 1.17
N LEU A 122 16.35 3.46 1.29
CA LEU A 122 15.53 3.96 0.18
C LEU A 122 15.18 5.44 0.41
N PRO A 123 16.17 6.36 0.45
CA PRO A 123 15.97 7.75 0.84
C PRO A 123 15.03 8.53 -0.10
N SER A 124 14.81 8.04 -1.31
CA SER A 124 13.93 8.65 -2.32
C SER A 124 12.51 8.09 -2.30
N CYS A 125 12.21 7.13 -1.42
CA CYS A 125 10.86 6.58 -1.27
C CYS A 125 9.98 7.48 -0.40
N ILE A 126 8.69 7.40 -0.67
CA ILE A 126 7.63 8.03 0.10
C ILE A 126 7.11 6.99 1.09
N ASN A 127 7.34 7.19 2.38
CA ASN A 127 6.77 6.36 3.43
C ASN A 127 5.35 6.85 3.74
N ARG A 128 4.35 6.03 3.50
CA ARG A 128 2.94 6.33 3.76
C ARG A 128 2.36 5.34 4.75
N VAL A 129 1.73 5.85 5.80
CA VAL A 129 1.01 5.05 6.78
C VAL A 129 -0.49 5.11 6.47
N VAL A 130 -1.07 3.95 6.13
CA VAL A 130 -2.53 3.80 5.99
C VAL A 130 -3.04 3.21 7.29
N SER A 131 -4.02 3.84 7.92
CA SER A 131 -4.47 3.51 9.26
C SER A 131 -5.95 3.84 9.46
N ASN A 132 -6.58 3.16 10.42
CA ASN A 132 -7.90 3.52 10.93
C ASN A 132 -7.85 4.73 11.91
N GLY A 133 -6.65 5.17 12.29
CA GLY A 133 -6.42 6.34 13.14
C GLY A 133 -6.66 6.14 14.64
N ASP A 134 -7.13 4.97 15.07
CA ASP A 134 -7.51 4.73 16.47
C ASP A 134 -6.35 4.89 17.45
N PHE A 135 -5.13 4.61 17.02
CA PHE A 135 -3.93 4.66 17.87
C PHE A 135 -3.03 5.87 17.59
N LEU A 136 -3.43 6.74 16.67
CA LEU A 136 -2.61 7.89 16.34
C LEU A 136 -2.74 8.97 17.43
N SER A 137 -1.64 9.23 18.13
CA SER A 137 -1.47 10.33 19.07
C SER A 137 -0.48 11.35 18.53
N VAL A 138 -0.35 12.50 19.21
CA VAL A 138 0.65 13.52 18.85
C VAL A 138 2.06 12.96 18.97
N GLU A 139 2.36 12.23 20.05
CA GLU A 139 3.67 11.64 20.34
C GLU A 139 4.03 10.59 19.28
N LEU A 140 3.08 9.72 18.91
CA LEU A 140 3.31 8.72 17.89
C LEU A 140 3.50 9.38 16.52
N ALA A 141 2.73 10.42 16.19
CA ALA A 141 2.91 11.18 14.96
C ALA A 141 4.29 11.87 14.90
N ASP A 142 4.76 12.45 16.03
CA ASP A 142 6.10 13.04 16.16
C ASP A 142 7.17 12.01 15.82
N ASP A 143 7.08 10.80 16.38
CA ASP A 143 8.05 9.74 16.16
C ASP A 143 8.01 9.24 14.69
N LEU A 144 6.82 9.00 14.16
CA LEU A 144 6.64 8.53 12.78
C LEU A 144 7.11 9.56 11.75
N ILE A 145 6.81 10.84 11.93
CA ILE A 145 7.26 11.91 11.04
C ILE A 145 8.78 12.06 11.12
N SER A 146 9.35 12.02 12.35
CA SER A 146 10.80 12.03 12.53
C SER A 146 11.50 10.82 11.90
N ALA A 147 10.82 9.66 11.88
CA ALA A 147 11.29 8.45 11.23
C ALA A 147 11.27 8.55 9.70
N GLY A 148 10.48 9.47 9.13
CA GLY A 148 10.43 9.73 7.69
C GLY A 148 9.08 9.46 7.03
N VAL A 149 7.97 9.44 7.79
CA VAL A 149 6.62 9.43 7.22
C VAL A 149 6.36 10.75 6.49
N VAL A 150 5.85 10.66 5.28
CA VAL A 150 5.52 11.83 4.44
C VAL A 150 4.04 12.16 4.55
N ASP A 151 3.20 11.16 4.71
CA ASP A 151 1.77 11.36 4.93
C ASP A 151 1.07 10.15 5.60
N PHE A 152 -0.09 10.45 6.16
CA PHE A 152 -1.03 9.48 6.74
C PHE A 152 -2.30 9.44 5.89
N ALA A 153 -2.68 8.25 5.43
CA ALA A 153 -3.98 8.02 4.83
C ALA A 153 -4.90 7.40 5.90
N ILE A 154 -5.77 8.21 6.46
CA ILE A 154 -6.71 7.78 7.50
C ILE A 154 -8.05 7.45 6.87
N THR A 155 -8.54 6.24 7.16
CA THR A 155 -9.86 5.80 6.72
C THR A 155 -10.83 5.81 7.90
N ILE A 156 -11.92 6.56 7.76
CA ILE A 156 -13.03 6.55 8.72
C ILE A 156 -13.90 5.33 8.42
N HIS A 157 -13.97 4.42 9.37
CA HIS A 157 -14.70 3.16 9.24
C HIS A 157 -16.09 3.21 9.92
N ASP A 158 -16.27 4.12 10.87
CA ASP A 158 -17.50 4.26 11.63
C ASP A 158 -18.50 5.15 10.90
N LEU A 159 -19.80 4.94 11.14
CA LEU A 159 -20.88 5.78 10.62
C LEU A 159 -20.76 7.22 11.15
N ASP A 160 -20.39 7.36 12.42
CA ASP A 160 -20.07 8.64 13.04
C ASP A 160 -18.55 8.84 13.08
N GLY A 161 -18.04 9.50 12.05
CA GLY A 161 -16.61 9.86 11.97
C GLY A 161 -16.19 11.01 12.87
N GLU A 162 -17.12 11.75 13.49
CA GLU A 162 -16.79 12.95 14.26
C GLU A 162 -15.94 12.64 15.49
N LYS A 163 -16.21 11.52 16.16
CA LYS A 163 -15.42 11.09 17.33
C LYS A 163 -13.94 10.91 16.97
N LEU A 164 -13.66 10.24 15.86
CA LEU A 164 -12.29 10.06 15.37
C LEU A 164 -11.67 11.40 14.97
N LEU A 165 -12.40 12.25 14.26
CA LEU A 165 -11.91 13.56 13.83
C LEU A 165 -11.56 14.46 15.00
N ARG A 166 -12.40 14.50 16.06
CA ARG A 166 -12.11 15.23 17.31
C ARG A 166 -10.85 14.70 17.98
N LYS A 167 -10.66 13.36 18.02
CA LYS A 167 -9.45 12.75 18.55
C LYS A 167 -8.20 13.14 17.77
N LEU A 168 -8.29 13.19 16.44
CA LEU A 168 -7.16 13.50 15.56
C LEU A 168 -6.88 15.00 15.42
N GLU A 169 -7.81 15.86 15.86
CA GLU A 169 -7.69 17.32 15.70
C GLU A 169 -6.35 17.89 16.22
N PRO A 170 -5.82 17.51 17.40
CA PRO A 170 -4.52 18.01 17.87
C PRO A 170 -3.37 17.64 16.94
N VAL A 171 -3.38 16.41 16.41
CA VAL A 171 -2.35 15.92 15.47
C VAL A 171 -2.44 16.66 14.14
N ILE A 172 -3.66 16.81 13.61
CA ILE A 172 -3.91 17.51 12.34
C ILE A 172 -3.51 18.99 12.42
N LYS A 173 -3.80 19.65 13.55
CA LYS A 173 -3.40 21.04 13.80
C LYS A 173 -1.87 21.19 13.88
N LYS A 174 -1.19 20.24 14.52
CA LYS A 174 0.27 20.25 14.65
C LYS A 174 0.96 19.99 13.30
N TYR A 175 0.38 19.13 12.46
CA TYR A 175 0.96 18.69 11.19
C TYR A 175 0.02 18.93 10.00
N PRO A 176 -0.27 20.19 9.66
CA PRO A 176 -1.17 20.50 8.55
C PRO A 176 -0.57 19.99 7.23
N GLY A 177 -1.41 19.33 6.42
CA GLY A 177 -1.00 18.77 5.13
C GLY A 177 -0.41 17.36 5.17
N TYR A 178 -0.22 16.75 6.34
CA TYR A 178 0.22 15.35 6.44
C TYR A 178 -0.91 14.35 6.34
N PHE A 179 -2.17 14.78 6.36
CA PHE A 179 -3.32 13.89 6.45
C PHE A 179 -4.15 13.89 5.16
N MET A 180 -4.43 12.69 4.68
CA MET A 180 -5.51 12.39 3.74
C MET A 180 -6.55 11.61 4.52
N ILE A 181 -7.71 12.21 4.73
CA ILE A 181 -8.79 11.61 5.51
C ILE A 181 -9.92 11.28 4.55
N ASP A 182 -10.34 10.04 4.55
CA ASP A 182 -11.38 9.53 3.68
C ASP A 182 -12.39 8.70 4.47
N SER A 183 -13.65 8.66 3.99
CA SER A 183 -14.71 7.84 4.57
C SER A 183 -15.12 6.79 3.55
N LEU A 184 -15.45 5.58 4.02
CA LEU A 184 -16.04 4.53 3.19
C LEU A 184 -17.55 4.67 3.04
N HIS A 185 -18.17 5.61 3.75
CA HIS A 185 -19.60 5.88 3.65
C HIS A 185 -20.01 6.24 2.22
N GLY A 186 -21.03 5.56 1.72
CA GLY A 186 -21.58 5.79 0.40
C GLY A 186 -20.68 5.37 -0.76
N LYS A 187 -19.58 4.66 -0.49
CA LYS A 187 -18.70 4.13 -1.53
C LYS A 187 -19.01 2.67 -1.82
N ALA A 188 -18.90 2.28 -3.09
CA ALA A 188 -18.89 0.88 -3.46
C ALA A 188 -17.69 0.16 -2.80
N LEU A 189 -17.96 -0.93 -2.15
CA LEU A 189 -16.95 -1.74 -1.46
C LEU A 189 -16.43 -2.84 -2.39
N SER A 190 -15.17 -3.20 -2.20
CA SER A 190 -14.59 -4.35 -2.89
C SER A 190 -15.08 -5.64 -2.22
N ASN A 191 -15.45 -6.64 -3.02
CA ASN A 191 -15.79 -7.99 -2.54
C ASN A 191 -14.57 -8.81 -2.09
N ARG A 192 -13.38 -8.21 -2.08
CA ARG A 192 -12.11 -8.85 -1.68
C ARG A 192 -11.85 -10.19 -2.40
N GLY A 193 -12.10 -10.20 -3.72
CA GLY A 193 -11.94 -11.41 -4.53
C GLY A 193 -12.92 -12.53 -4.19
N GLY A 194 -14.09 -12.19 -3.68
CA GLY A 194 -15.13 -13.12 -3.26
C GLY A 194 -15.08 -13.52 -1.78
N ALA A 195 -14.12 -12.97 -0.99
CA ALA A 195 -14.07 -13.25 0.45
C ALA A 195 -15.17 -12.52 1.23
N ILE A 196 -15.72 -11.43 0.68
CA ILE A 196 -16.79 -10.62 1.31
C ILE A 196 -17.95 -10.49 0.31
N GLU A 197 -19.16 -10.71 0.80
CA GLU A 197 -20.37 -10.37 0.06
C GLU A 197 -20.60 -8.86 0.10
N VAL A 198 -20.90 -8.27 -1.04
CA VAL A 198 -21.22 -6.84 -1.18
C VAL A 198 -22.52 -6.67 -1.93
N GLU A 199 -23.35 -5.73 -1.49
CA GLU A 199 -24.64 -5.45 -2.13
C GLU A 199 -24.47 -4.95 -3.57
N THR A 200 -23.41 -4.15 -3.81
CA THR A 200 -23.12 -3.58 -5.12
C THR A 200 -21.63 -3.77 -5.42
N LEU A 201 -21.34 -4.53 -6.47
CA LEU A 201 -19.97 -4.71 -6.94
C LEU A 201 -19.63 -3.65 -7.99
N ASP A 202 -18.51 -2.96 -7.79
CA ASP A 202 -17.92 -2.09 -8.79
C ASP A 202 -17.27 -2.94 -9.90
N LYS A 203 -18.03 -3.21 -10.96
CA LYS A 203 -17.57 -4.00 -12.12
C LYS A 203 -16.44 -3.26 -12.83
N LYS A 204 -15.37 -4.00 -13.14
CA LYS A 204 -14.17 -3.43 -13.77
C LYS A 204 -13.89 -4.10 -15.11
N ASP A 205 -13.73 -3.30 -16.14
CA ASP A 205 -13.32 -3.79 -17.48
C ASP A 205 -11.87 -4.28 -17.46
N THR A 206 -10.99 -3.58 -16.75
CA THR A 206 -9.56 -3.88 -16.61
C THR A 206 -9.12 -3.78 -15.16
N CYS A 207 -8.03 -4.45 -14.81
CA CYS A 207 -7.42 -4.33 -13.48
C CYS A 207 -5.96 -3.87 -13.62
N THR A 208 -5.59 -2.85 -12.85
CA THR A 208 -4.22 -2.32 -12.81
C THR A 208 -3.52 -2.55 -11.46
N ASP A 209 -4.20 -3.10 -10.47
CA ASP A 209 -3.63 -3.26 -9.12
C ASP A 209 -2.30 -4.05 -9.12
N PRO A 210 -2.20 -5.24 -9.75
CA PRO A 210 -0.94 -5.98 -9.80
C PRO A 210 0.15 -5.35 -10.68
N LEU A 211 -0.20 -4.30 -11.44
CA LEU A 211 0.77 -3.56 -12.25
C LEU A 211 1.38 -2.38 -11.50
N GLU A 212 0.68 -1.86 -10.51
CA GLU A 212 1.04 -0.62 -9.84
C GLU A 212 1.51 -0.83 -8.40
N LEU A 213 1.00 -1.86 -7.74
CA LEU A 213 1.30 -2.20 -6.34
C LEU A 213 1.84 -3.62 -6.23
N LEU A 214 3.00 -3.78 -5.64
CA LEU A 214 3.55 -5.08 -5.28
C LEU A 214 3.24 -5.35 -3.80
N GLN A 215 2.54 -6.46 -3.53
CA GLN A 215 2.12 -6.83 -2.19
C GLN A 215 3.02 -7.91 -1.61
N PHE A 216 3.55 -7.65 -0.41
CA PHE A 216 4.29 -8.64 0.38
C PHE A 216 3.48 -9.04 1.61
N ASP A 217 3.41 -10.35 1.90
CA ASP A 217 2.95 -10.80 3.20
C ASP A 217 4.09 -10.82 4.24
N TYR A 218 3.74 -11.07 5.51
CA TYR A 218 4.70 -11.12 6.62
C TYR A 218 5.73 -12.27 6.51
N LYS A 219 5.52 -13.24 5.62
CA LYS A 219 6.46 -14.33 5.32
C LYS A 219 7.40 -14.00 4.17
N GLY A 220 7.23 -12.86 3.50
CA GLY A 220 8.02 -12.45 2.34
C GLY A 220 7.55 -13.01 1.01
N ASN A 221 6.33 -13.57 0.96
CA ASN A 221 5.72 -13.95 -0.31
C ASN A 221 5.29 -12.69 -1.07
N VAL A 222 5.46 -12.72 -2.38
CA VAL A 222 4.87 -11.75 -3.32
C VAL A 222 3.50 -12.26 -3.73
N LEU A 223 2.46 -11.54 -3.33
CA LEU A 223 1.07 -11.90 -3.57
C LEU A 223 0.54 -11.26 -4.86
N LEU A 224 -0.55 -11.83 -5.37
CA LEU A 224 -1.27 -11.32 -6.55
C LEU A 224 -1.62 -9.84 -6.42
N CYS A 225 -2.34 -9.47 -5.37
CA CYS A 225 -2.81 -8.11 -5.10
C CYS A 225 -3.39 -8.01 -3.68
N CYS A 226 -3.89 -6.83 -3.32
CA CYS A 226 -4.52 -6.58 -2.01
C CYS A 226 -5.83 -7.36 -1.78
N ASN A 227 -6.42 -7.99 -2.78
CA ASN A 227 -7.65 -8.78 -2.64
C ASN A 227 -7.39 -10.29 -2.46
N ASP A 228 -6.14 -10.76 -2.56
CA ASP A 228 -5.78 -12.16 -2.28
C ASP A 228 -5.54 -12.38 -0.77
N TYR A 229 -6.60 -12.15 0.03
CA TYR A 229 -6.57 -12.27 1.50
C TYR A 229 -6.05 -13.63 1.95
N TYR A 230 -6.54 -14.70 1.34
CA TYR A 230 -6.16 -16.08 1.69
C TYR A 230 -4.79 -16.50 1.15
N ARG A 231 -4.07 -15.60 0.46
CA ARG A 231 -2.72 -15.82 -0.06
C ARG A 231 -2.62 -17.06 -0.97
N LYS A 232 -3.67 -17.29 -1.78
CA LYS A 232 -3.77 -18.47 -2.66
C LYS A 232 -2.92 -18.36 -3.91
N HIS A 233 -2.48 -17.14 -4.27
CA HIS A 233 -1.74 -16.87 -5.51
C HIS A 233 -0.40 -16.15 -5.24
N PRO A 234 0.56 -16.81 -4.52
CA PRO A 234 1.91 -16.27 -4.39
C PRO A 234 2.68 -16.50 -5.69
N PHE A 235 3.40 -15.46 -6.16
CA PHE A 235 4.24 -15.52 -7.36
C PHE A 235 5.71 -15.77 -7.06
N GLY A 236 6.09 -15.90 -5.82
CA GLY A 236 7.43 -16.21 -5.34
C GLY A 236 7.65 -15.75 -3.91
N ASN A 237 8.80 -16.10 -3.36
CA ASN A 237 9.17 -15.73 -1.99
C ASN A 237 10.61 -15.22 -1.96
N LEU A 238 10.82 -14.05 -1.36
CA LEU A 238 12.15 -13.44 -1.26
C LEU A 238 13.15 -14.19 -0.37
N ALA A 239 12.75 -15.31 0.28
CA ALA A 239 13.70 -16.20 0.90
C ALA A 239 14.58 -16.90 -0.15
N HIS A 240 14.04 -17.20 -1.34
CA HIS A 240 14.66 -18.02 -2.37
C HIS A 240 14.82 -17.29 -3.70
N ASP A 241 13.94 -16.32 -3.99
CA ASP A 241 13.85 -15.65 -5.29
C ASP A 241 14.38 -14.21 -5.21
N THR A 242 14.78 -13.65 -6.35
CA THR A 242 14.99 -12.21 -6.44
C THR A 242 13.69 -11.52 -6.82
N LEU A 243 13.52 -10.28 -6.36
CA LEU A 243 12.35 -9.48 -6.71
C LEU A 243 12.22 -9.27 -8.22
N TYR A 244 13.36 -9.17 -8.92
CA TYR A 244 13.38 -8.99 -10.36
C TYR A 244 12.90 -10.25 -11.08
N ASP A 245 13.34 -11.44 -10.64
CA ASP A 245 12.93 -12.73 -11.24
C ASP A 245 11.43 -12.96 -11.03
N ILE A 246 10.91 -12.67 -9.83
CA ILE A 246 9.48 -12.76 -9.55
C ILE A 246 8.70 -11.81 -10.48
N TRP A 247 9.12 -10.55 -10.56
CA TRP A 247 8.43 -9.55 -11.38
C TRP A 247 8.45 -9.88 -12.87
N LYS A 248 9.59 -10.38 -13.38
CA LYS A 248 9.76 -10.76 -14.78
C LYS A 248 9.34 -12.20 -15.07
N GLY A 249 9.00 -12.97 -14.04
CA GLY A 249 8.52 -14.34 -14.17
C GLY A 249 7.38 -14.46 -15.16
N LYS A 250 7.38 -15.51 -15.97
CA LYS A 250 6.45 -15.70 -17.08
C LYS A 250 4.99 -15.60 -16.61
N GLU A 251 4.64 -16.37 -15.59
CA GLU A 251 3.27 -16.46 -15.06
C GLU A 251 2.75 -15.09 -14.60
N PHE A 252 3.51 -14.39 -13.76
CA PHE A 252 3.09 -13.08 -13.25
C PHE A 252 3.07 -12.00 -14.33
N SER A 253 3.99 -12.07 -15.30
CA SER A 253 4.03 -11.14 -16.44
C SER A 253 2.86 -11.36 -17.40
N GLU A 254 2.48 -12.61 -17.67
CA GLU A 254 1.33 -12.97 -18.50
C GLU A 254 0.04 -12.51 -17.85
N LEU A 255 -0.17 -12.83 -16.57
CA LEU A 255 -1.34 -12.39 -15.82
C LEU A 255 -1.51 -10.87 -15.83
N ARG A 256 -0.45 -10.11 -15.57
CA ARG A 256 -0.51 -8.64 -15.61
C ARG A 256 -0.87 -8.11 -17.00
N ARG A 257 -0.37 -8.76 -18.07
CA ARG A 257 -0.70 -8.41 -19.45
C ARG A 257 -2.18 -8.69 -19.76
N GLU A 258 -2.70 -9.81 -19.30
CA GLU A 258 -4.10 -10.22 -19.46
C GLU A 258 -5.05 -9.26 -18.73
N LEU A 259 -4.83 -9.01 -17.45
CA LEU A 259 -5.66 -8.12 -16.63
C LEU A 259 -5.76 -6.71 -17.21
N ARG A 260 -4.68 -6.23 -17.81
CA ARG A 260 -4.65 -4.93 -18.49
C ARG A 260 -5.53 -4.91 -19.76
N LYS A 261 -5.70 -6.05 -20.40
CA LYS A 261 -6.58 -6.23 -21.57
C LYS A 261 -8.02 -6.59 -21.18
N GLY A 262 -8.30 -6.68 -19.88
CA GLY A 262 -9.60 -7.09 -19.38
C GLY A 262 -9.82 -8.59 -19.33
N ILE A 263 -8.78 -9.40 -19.53
CA ILE A 263 -8.84 -10.86 -19.43
C ILE A 263 -8.55 -11.25 -17.97
N ALA A 264 -9.50 -11.88 -17.32
CA ALA A 264 -9.40 -12.35 -15.93
C ALA A 264 -9.25 -13.88 -15.93
N SER A 265 -8.02 -14.36 -16.12
CA SER A 265 -7.73 -15.81 -16.19
C SER A 265 -7.90 -16.53 -14.85
N LEU A 266 -7.58 -15.87 -13.74
CA LEU A 266 -7.77 -16.40 -12.40
C LEU A 266 -9.21 -16.20 -11.90
N GLU A 267 -9.76 -17.20 -11.20
CA GLU A 267 -11.10 -17.15 -10.61
C GLU A 267 -11.28 -15.94 -9.69
N ILE A 268 -10.34 -15.70 -8.78
CA ILE A 268 -10.35 -14.53 -7.90
C ILE A 268 -10.45 -13.21 -8.68
N CYS A 269 -9.80 -13.12 -9.83
CA CYS A 269 -9.85 -11.94 -10.68
C CYS A 269 -11.22 -11.79 -11.35
N ARG A 270 -11.83 -12.91 -11.84
CA ARG A 270 -13.19 -12.89 -12.40
C ARG A 270 -14.20 -12.39 -11.38
N ILE A 271 -14.18 -12.98 -10.19
CA ILE A 271 -15.08 -12.61 -9.08
C ILE A 271 -14.87 -11.14 -8.69
N CYS A 272 -13.61 -10.70 -8.52
CA CYS A 272 -13.28 -9.33 -8.15
C CYS A 272 -13.70 -8.30 -9.19
N MET A 273 -13.62 -8.65 -10.47
CA MET A 273 -13.98 -7.77 -11.59
C MET A 273 -15.47 -7.86 -11.98
N GLY A 274 -16.24 -8.76 -11.38
CA GLY A 274 -17.63 -9.00 -11.73
C GLY A 274 -17.81 -9.58 -13.13
N LYS A 275 -16.89 -10.47 -13.52
CA LYS A 275 -16.92 -11.21 -14.78
C LYS A 275 -17.34 -12.64 -14.51
N GLU A 276 -18.29 -13.15 -15.33
CA GLU A 276 -18.73 -14.54 -15.31
C GLU A 276 -17.67 -15.50 -15.87
#